data_69af7ec255c477f24e43eadfaaad435e
#
_entry.id   69af7ec255c477f24e43eadfaaad435e
#
_cell.length_a   1.000
_cell.length_b   1.000
_cell.length_c   1.000
_cell.angle_alpha   90.00
_cell.angle_beta   90.00
_cell.angle_gamma   90.00
#
_symmetry.space_group_name_H-M   'P 1'
#
loop_
_entity.id
_entity.type
_entity.pdbx_description
1 polymer ?
#
loop_
_entity_poly.entity_id
_entity_poly.type
_entity_poly.pdbx_seq_one_letter_code
_entity_poly.pdbx_strand_id
1 'polypeptide(L)'
;AVGLVLVIGYNLFLRPVQPPRTSQLTETVEPVAPPPAPPVNRSPESGAPSVRVLDQNVVPATPHESLLEAIRDEIEKHNLSLAETKLKELPPAVLSDAKSKPFVAILWNNLGLQQERLNGTLASIKAFKQAADLDESNPVILMNLAHAYWEQRDRSLNEGFLMKLMKAAPEEPFPHLAMADLLQEQDKLEEATQHLDQAANRARHDPGLQSYLAAVTTKVRRTRSVESHMTARSSTHFVVKFDGEEDQNTWIAVLEILEEAYREIGQKFSHFPSKPIMVVLHTKDSFQGATGSPAWADGLYDPTLGRIQIPTQGATTDRKWLASVLRHEYVHALLHDRLGASSGALPTWLNEGLAMQLAGDAWPDLDQVMSGDITVIPLTYLEGSWAALPAGTSTVAYLEANSATRYLIERWGMARVDELLNAFHAKSSVAAALQNKLFVSYEQFHRQWLESFERSRS
;
A
#
# COMPACT_ATOMS: atom_id res chain seq x y z
N ALA A 1 -5.57 10.70 0.40
CA ALA A 1 -4.86 10.98 1.63
C ALA A 1 -3.39 10.69 1.40
N VAL A 2 -2.57 11.70 1.43
CA VAL A 2 -1.13 11.55 1.32
C VAL A 2 -0.68 10.84 2.58
N GLY A 3 -0.28 9.58 2.48
CA GLY A 3 0.44 8.90 3.55
C GLY A 3 1.80 9.59 3.67
N LEU A 4 1.88 10.59 4.51
CA LEU A 4 3.12 11.26 4.85
C LEU A 4 3.84 10.38 5.86
N VAL A 5 4.66 9.47 5.39
CA VAL A 5 5.58 8.73 6.23
C VAL A 5 6.77 9.64 6.48
N LEU A 6 6.91 10.10 7.69
CA LEU A 6 7.92 11.07 8.10
C LEU A 6 8.94 10.38 8.99
N VAL A 7 10.16 10.22 8.51
CA VAL A 7 11.30 9.86 9.34
C VAL A 7 11.71 11.10 10.13
N ILE A 8 11.71 11.01 11.46
CA ILE A 8 12.16 12.09 12.33
C ILE A 8 13.68 12.15 12.29
N GLY A 9 14.20 13.33 11.92
CA GLY A 9 15.60 13.53 11.68
C GLY A 9 16.52 13.17 12.84
N TYR A 10 17.59 12.48 12.49
CA TYR A 10 18.76 12.18 13.32
C TYR A 10 19.33 13.41 14.07
N ASN A 11 19.05 14.60 13.56
CA ASN A 11 19.53 15.85 14.11
C ASN A 11 18.87 16.31 15.42
N LEU A 12 17.76 15.72 15.88
CA LEU A 12 17.15 16.05 17.17
C LEU A 12 17.95 15.53 18.37
N PHE A 13 18.80 14.53 18.18
CA PHE A 13 19.56 13.89 19.26
C PHE A 13 20.99 14.40 19.47
N LEU A 14 21.51 15.23 18.57
CA LEU A 14 22.90 15.76 18.65
C LEU A 14 23.02 17.16 19.28
N ARG A 15 21.93 17.82 19.67
CA ARG A 15 22.02 19.08 20.43
C ARG A 15 21.86 18.80 21.92
N PRO A 16 22.81 19.23 22.75
CA PRO A 16 22.63 19.15 24.22
C PRO A 16 21.40 19.98 24.59
N VAL A 17 20.39 19.33 25.09
CA VAL A 17 19.19 19.98 25.65
C VAL A 17 19.57 20.71 26.90
N GLN A 18 19.50 22.03 26.89
CA GLN A 18 19.53 22.80 28.14
C GLN A 18 18.23 22.51 28.91
N PRO A 19 18.30 22.20 30.22
CA PRO A 19 17.10 21.92 30.99
C PRO A 19 16.19 23.15 31.04
N PRO A 20 14.86 22.99 30.84
CA PRO A 20 13.94 24.10 31.00
C PRO A 20 13.91 24.58 32.44
N ARG A 21 13.93 25.89 32.61
CA ARG A 21 13.74 26.53 33.93
C ARG A 21 12.38 26.16 34.48
N THR A 22 12.36 25.52 35.62
CA THR A 22 11.16 25.22 36.41
C THR A 22 10.40 26.52 36.74
N SER A 23 9.23 26.69 36.15
CA SER A 23 8.17 27.53 36.70
C SER A 23 7.03 26.62 37.13
N GLN A 24 6.76 26.61 38.42
CA GLN A 24 5.65 25.91 39.06
C GLN A 24 4.33 26.43 38.52
N LEU A 25 3.53 25.53 37.93
CA LEU A 25 2.09 25.71 37.78
C LEU A 25 1.45 24.36 38.15
N THR A 26 0.99 24.29 39.38
CA THR A 26 0.01 23.29 39.85
C THR A 26 -1.35 23.73 39.33
N GLU A 27 -1.77 23.20 38.20
CA GLU A 27 -3.17 23.17 37.82
C GLU A 27 -3.62 21.71 37.75
N THR A 28 -4.62 21.38 38.54
CA THR A 28 -5.36 20.12 38.50
C THR A 28 -6.06 20.03 37.17
N VAL A 29 -5.54 19.21 36.25
CA VAL A 29 -6.17 18.94 34.97
C VAL A 29 -7.27 17.92 35.22
N GLU A 30 -8.55 18.34 35.06
CA GLU A 30 -9.65 17.43 34.86
C GLU A 30 -9.37 16.56 33.64
N PRO A 31 -9.80 15.27 33.62
CA PRO A 31 -9.58 14.41 32.46
C PRO A 31 -10.35 14.97 31.26
N VAL A 32 -9.62 15.56 30.33
CA VAL A 32 -10.15 16.00 29.04
C VAL A 32 -10.60 14.73 28.30
N ALA A 33 -11.88 14.70 27.94
CA ALA A 33 -12.42 13.65 27.08
C ALA A 33 -11.53 13.51 25.83
N PRO A 34 -11.22 12.29 25.40
CA PRO A 34 -10.39 12.08 24.21
C PRO A 34 -11.01 12.83 23.03
N PRO A 35 -10.20 13.52 22.21
CA PRO A 35 -10.72 14.17 21.00
C PRO A 35 -11.44 13.12 20.16
N PRO A 36 -12.52 13.48 19.46
CA PRO A 36 -13.21 12.57 18.57
C PRO A 36 -12.20 12.00 17.59
N ALA A 37 -12.24 10.68 17.39
CA ALA A 37 -11.36 9.99 16.46
C ALA A 37 -11.33 10.79 15.14
N PRO A 38 -10.15 11.09 14.59
CA PRO A 38 -10.07 11.78 13.31
C PRO A 38 -10.89 10.95 12.31
N PRO A 39 -11.62 11.60 11.37
CA PRO A 39 -12.41 10.88 10.40
C PRO A 39 -11.47 9.89 9.74
N VAL A 40 -11.85 8.61 9.78
CA VAL A 40 -11.14 7.53 9.11
C VAL A 40 -10.92 8.01 7.68
N ASN A 41 -9.69 8.38 7.38
CA ASN A 41 -9.32 8.83 6.06
C ASN A 41 -9.47 7.60 5.17
N ARG A 42 -10.64 7.50 4.54
CA ARG A 42 -10.89 6.45 3.56
C ARG A 42 -9.80 6.62 2.51
N SER A 43 -8.92 5.63 2.44
CA SER A 43 -8.06 5.42 1.28
C SER A 43 -8.91 5.61 0.02
N PRO A 44 -8.33 5.97 -1.12
CA PRO A 44 -9.06 6.26 -2.36
C PRO A 44 -9.77 5.02 -2.95
N GLU A 45 -10.39 4.19 -2.11
CA GLU A 45 -11.37 3.19 -2.51
C GLU A 45 -12.59 3.83 -3.21
N SER A 46 -12.78 5.15 -3.03
CA SER A 46 -13.87 5.89 -3.70
C SER A 46 -13.67 6.07 -5.20
N GLY A 47 -12.53 5.70 -5.77
CA GLY A 47 -12.26 5.75 -7.21
C GLY A 47 -12.16 4.38 -7.87
N ALA A 48 -12.15 3.30 -7.10
CA ALA A 48 -12.19 1.96 -7.65
C ALA A 48 -13.56 1.71 -8.29
N PRO A 49 -13.63 1.18 -9.52
CA PRO A 49 -14.91 0.86 -10.15
C PRO A 49 -15.62 -0.16 -9.28
N SER A 50 -16.92 0.05 -9.05
CA SER A 50 -17.73 -0.97 -8.38
C SER A 50 -17.73 -2.23 -9.24
N VAL A 51 -17.25 -3.33 -8.66
CA VAL A 51 -17.28 -4.66 -9.27
C VAL A 51 -18.74 -5.00 -9.61
N ARG A 52 -19.02 -5.35 -10.86
CA ARG A 52 -20.40 -5.49 -11.35
C ARG A 52 -20.81 -6.95 -11.47
N VAL A 53 -21.91 -7.29 -10.82
CA VAL A 53 -22.58 -8.59 -11.04
C VAL A 53 -23.26 -8.56 -12.42
N LEU A 54 -23.02 -9.57 -13.23
CA LEU A 54 -23.79 -9.78 -14.45
C LEU A 54 -25.10 -10.50 -14.14
N ASP A 55 -26.19 -10.08 -14.81
CA ASP A 55 -27.48 -10.71 -14.64
C ASP A 55 -27.43 -12.19 -15.08
N GLN A 56 -27.71 -13.08 -14.14
CA GLN A 56 -27.77 -14.52 -14.35
C GLN A 56 -29.18 -15.11 -14.14
N ASN A 57 -30.21 -14.24 -13.98
CA ASN A 57 -31.55 -14.69 -13.65
C ASN A 57 -32.23 -15.41 -14.83
N VAL A 58 -31.80 -15.10 -16.05
CA VAL A 58 -32.38 -15.71 -17.25
C VAL A 58 -31.38 -16.70 -17.82
N VAL A 59 -31.54 -17.97 -17.47
CA VAL A 59 -30.79 -19.06 -18.08
C VAL A 59 -31.24 -19.23 -19.53
N PRO A 60 -30.31 -19.34 -20.50
CA PRO A 60 -30.69 -19.48 -21.88
C PRO A 60 -31.43 -20.82 -22.15
N ALA A 61 -32.54 -20.75 -22.84
CA ALA A 61 -33.27 -21.95 -23.31
C ALA A 61 -32.41 -22.76 -24.29
N THR A 62 -31.71 -23.75 -23.76
CA THR A 62 -30.80 -24.65 -24.47
C THR A 62 -30.96 -26.08 -23.94
N PRO A 63 -30.43 -27.09 -24.64
CA PRO A 63 -30.40 -28.47 -24.09
C PRO A 63 -29.65 -28.60 -22.76
N HIS A 64 -28.94 -27.55 -22.35
CA HIS A 64 -28.09 -27.53 -21.16
C HIS A 64 -28.66 -26.66 -20.01
N GLU A 65 -29.90 -26.15 -20.16
CA GLU A 65 -30.57 -25.23 -19.25
C GLU A 65 -30.51 -25.69 -17.77
N SER A 66 -30.98 -26.92 -17.50
CA SER A 66 -31.01 -27.46 -16.13
C SER A 66 -29.60 -27.58 -15.47
N LEU A 67 -28.59 -27.84 -16.27
CA LEU A 67 -27.21 -27.91 -15.82
C LEU A 67 -26.69 -26.51 -15.43
N LEU A 68 -26.97 -25.52 -16.26
CA LEU A 68 -26.59 -24.12 -16.02
C LEU A 68 -27.34 -23.53 -14.80
N GLU A 69 -28.63 -23.85 -14.64
CA GLU A 69 -29.41 -23.51 -13.46
C GLU A 69 -28.82 -24.10 -12.18
N ALA A 70 -28.45 -25.37 -12.19
CA ALA A 70 -27.85 -26.03 -11.05
C ALA A 70 -26.52 -25.40 -10.64
N ILE A 71 -25.74 -24.83 -11.58
CA ILE A 71 -24.49 -24.12 -11.26
C ILE A 71 -24.78 -22.74 -10.68
N ARG A 72 -25.72 -21.98 -11.30
CA ARG A 72 -26.17 -20.69 -10.78
C ARG A 72 -26.62 -20.81 -9.34
N ASP A 73 -27.47 -21.80 -9.04
CA ASP A 73 -28.01 -22.03 -7.71
C ASP A 73 -26.92 -22.34 -6.67
N GLU A 74 -25.82 -23.06 -7.05
CA GLU A 74 -24.69 -23.27 -6.15
C GLU A 74 -23.94 -21.96 -5.84
N ILE A 75 -23.79 -21.07 -6.85
CA ILE A 75 -23.17 -19.75 -6.65
C ILE A 75 -24.02 -18.90 -5.68
N GLU A 76 -25.34 -18.87 -5.87
CA GLU A 76 -26.29 -18.14 -5.03
C GLU A 76 -26.33 -18.67 -3.58
N LYS A 77 -26.20 -19.98 -3.40
CA LYS A 77 -26.10 -20.63 -2.08
C LYS A 77 -24.72 -20.52 -1.44
N HIS A 78 -23.77 -19.85 -2.08
CA HIS A 78 -22.37 -19.74 -1.65
C HIS A 78 -21.60 -21.07 -1.55
N ASN A 79 -22.04 -22.09 -2.27
CA ASN A 79 -21.35 -23.38 -2.39
C ASN A 79 -20.23 -23.29 -3.45
N LEU A 80 -19.27 -22.34 -3.27
CA LEU A 80 -18.34 -21.91 -4.31
C LEU A 80 -17.45 -23.03 -4.84
N SER A 81 -16.97 -23.92 -3.97
CA SER A 81 -16.14 -25.07 -4.39
C SER A 81 -16.90 -26.04 -5.29
N LEU A 82 -18.18 -26.28 -4.99
CA LEU A 82 -19.03 -27.16 -5.80
C LEU A 82 -19.39 -26.50 -7.13
N ALA A 83 -19.69 -25.19 -7.13
CA ALA A 83 -19.92 -24.42 -8.35
C ALA A 83 -18.70 -24.44 -9.27
N GLU A 84 -17.50 -24.23 -8.71
CA GLU A 84 -16.25 -24.26 -9.46
C GLU A 84 -16.00 -25.65 -10.08
N THR A 85 -16.25 -26.72 -9.32
CA THR A 85 -16.12 -28.10 -9.81
C THR A 85 -17.07 -28.37 -10.97
N LYS A 86 -18.35 -28.04 -10.81
CA LYS A 86 -19.36 -28.20 -11.87
C LYS A 86 -19.01 -27.39 -13.14
N LEU A 87 -18.48 -26.16 -12.98
CA LEU A 87 -18.03 -25.34 -14.13
C LEU A 87 -16.85 -25.95 -14.86
N LYS A 88 -15.90 -26.57 -14.15
CA LYS A 88 -14.74 -27.25 -14.76
C LYS A 88 -15.12 -28.55 -15.47
N GLU A 89 -16.15 -29.23 -14.99
CA GLU A 89 -16.63 -30.52 -15.53
C GLU A 89 -17.68 -30.36 -16.62
N LEU A 90 -17.93 -29.12 -17.10
CA LEU A 90 -18.88 -28.87 -18.16
C LEU A 90 -18.52 -29.65 -19.43
N PRO A 91 -19.48 -30.38 -20.06
CA PRO A 91 -19.26 -31.04 -21.31
C PRO A 91 -18.83 -30.08 -22.44
N PRO A 92 -17.90 -30.45 -23.32
CA PRO A 92 -17.48 -29.57 -24.41
C PRO A 92 -18.64 -29.06 -25.30
N ALA A 93 -19.74 -29.81 -25.40
CA ALA A 93 -20.95 -29.40 -26.11
C ALA A 93 -21.57 -28.11 -25.54
N VAL A 94 -21.49 -27.88 -24.22
CA VAL A 94 -21.98 -26.64 -23.56
C VAL A 94 -21.15 -25.44 -24.01
N LEU A 95 -19.83 -25.60 -24.06
CA LEU A 95 -18.90 -24.54 -24.46
C LEU A 95 -18.90 -24.27 -25.97
N SER A 96 -19.40 -25.22 -26.75
CA SER A 96 -19.58 -25.08 -28.22
C SER A 96 -20.92 -24.46 -28.59
N ASP A 97 -21.89 -24.44 -27.66
CA ASP A 97 -23.20 -23.85 -27.91
C ASP A 97 -23.15 -22.32 -27.79
N ALA A 98 -23.58 -21.65 -28.88
CA ALA A 98 -23.47 -20.18 -28.99
C ALA A 98 -24.28 -19.41 -27.93
N LYS A 99 -25.33 -20.01 -27.34
CA LYS A 99 -26.14 -19.40 -26.29
C LYS A 99 -25.63 -19.75 -24.90
N SER A 100 -25.13 -20.97 -24.70
CA SER A 100 -24.63 -21.44 -23.41
C SER A 100 -23.25 -20.84 -23.06
N LYS A 101 -22.35 -20.74 -24.03
CA LYS A 101 -20.97 -20.24 -23.80
C LYS A 101 -20.90 -18.85 -23.12
N PRO A 102 -21.63 -17.82 -23.60
CA PRO A 102 -21.63 -16.51 -22.93
C PRO A 102 -22.21 -16.58 -21.52
N PHE A 103 -23.21 -17.43 -21.29
CA PHE A 103 -23.79 -17.62 -19.97
C PHE A 103 -22.81 -18.31 -19.00
N VAL A 104 -22.02 -19.27 -19.47
CA VAL A 104 -20.92 -19.87 -18.69
C VAL A 104 -19.89 -18.83 -18.30
N ALA A 105 -19.57 -17.87 -19.18
CA ALA A 105 -18.71 -16.74 -18.84
C ALA A 105 -19.30 -15.88 -17.71
N ILE A 106 -20.62 -15.61 -17.73
CA ILE A 106 -21.32 -14.92 -16.67
C ILE A 106 -21.23 -15.70 -15.34
N LEU A 107 -21.43 -17.01 -15.37
CA LEU A 107 -21.35 -17.85 -14.16
C LEU A 107 -19.91 -17.83 -13.56
N TRP A 108 -18.87 -17.92 -14.38
CA TRP A 108 -17.50 -17.77 -13.91
C TRP A 108 -17.23 -16.38 -13.31
N ASN A 109 -17.71 -15.31 -13.95
CA ASN A 109 -17.60 -13.95 -13.42
C ASN A 109 -18.26 -13.83 -12.05
N ASN A 110 -19.49 -14.32 -11.92
CA ASN A 110 -20.23 -14.21 -10.68
C ASN A 110 -19.67 -15.12 -9.56
N LEU A 111 -19.11 -16.28 -9.93
CA LEU A 111 -18.32 -17.08 -8.99
C LEU A 111 -17.10 -16.29 -8.49
N GLY A 112 -16.36 -15.60 -9.38
CA GLY A 112 -15.24 -14.74 -9.03
C GLY A 112 -15.64 -13.64 -8.05
N LEU A 113 -16.77 -12.98 -8.26
CA LEU A 113 -17.31 -11.96 -7.35
C LEU A 113 -17.61 -12.49 -5.95
N GLN A 114 -18.18 -13.69 -5.85
CA GLN A 114 -18.43 -14.31 -4.56
C GLN A 114 -17.14 -14.76 -3.87
N GLN A 115 -16.17 -15.27 -4.64
CA GLN A 115 -14.84 -15.61 -4.11
C GLN A 115 -14.11 -14.36 -3.59
N GLU A 116 -14.14 -13.26 -4.33
CA GLU A 116 -13.57 -11.98 -3.91
C GLU A 116 -14.16 -11.49 -2.58
N ARG A 117 -15.48 -11.51 -2.50
CA ARG A 117 -16.22 -11.07 -1.31
C ARG A 117 -15.93 -11.89 -0.06
N LEU A 118 -15.75 -13.21 -0.20
CA LEU A 118 -15.59 -14.14 0.93
C LEU A 118 -14.11 -14.45 1.25
N ASN A 119 -13.25 -14.48 0.24
CA ASN A 119 -11.88 -14.99 0.33
C ASN A 119 -10.82 -13.97 -0.13
N GLY A 120 -11.23 -12.76 -0.52
CA GLY A 120 -10.37 -11.71 -1.01
C GLY A 120 -10.06 -11.80 -2.52
N THR A 121 -9.52 -10.72 -3.05
CA THR A 121 -9.31 -10.50 -4.50
C THR A 121 -8.42 -11.54 -5.16
N LEU A 122 -7.38 -12.03 -4.47
CA LEU A 122 -6.50 -13.06 -5.04
C LEU A 122 -7.26 -14.35 -5.40
N ALA A 123 -8.26 -14.73 -4.61
CA ALA A 123 -9.05 -15.92 -4.84
C ALA A 123 -9.91 -15.83 -6.12
N SER A 124 -10.32 -14.62 -6.50
CA SER A 124 -11.24 -14.38 -7.63
C SER A 124 -10.55 -14.37 -9.00
N ILE A 125 -9.25 -14.07 -9.07
CA ILE A 125 -8.52 -13.87 -10.34
C ILE A 125 -8.70 -15.05 -11.29
N LYS A 126 -8.61 -16.28 -10.77
CA LYS A 126 -8.74 -17.47 -11.59
C LYS A 126 -10.11 -17.60 -12.26
N ALA A 127 -11.16 -17.29 -11.52
CA ALA A 127 -12.53 -17.33 -12.04
C ALA A 127 -12.77 -16.22 -13.07
N PHE A 128 -12.31 -14.99 -12.81
CA PHE A 128 -12.39 -13.90 -13.78
C PHE A 128 -11.59 -14.18 -15.06
N LYS A 129 -10.44 -14.84 -14.98
CA LYS A 129 -9.68 -15.28 -16.16
C LYS A 129 -10.49 -16.27 -16.98
N GLN A 130 -11.08 -17.29 -16.35
CA GLN A 130 -11.93 -18.25 -17.05
C GLN A 130 -13.13 -17.57 -17.73
N ALA A 131 -13.73 -16.57 -17.08
CA ALA A 131 -14.78 -15.77 -17.68
C ALA A 131 -14.28 -15.01 -18.91
N ALA A 132 -13.14 -14.33 -18.81
CA ALA A 132 -12.55 -13.55 -19.91
C ALA A 132 -12.08 -14.42 -21.09
N ASP A 133 -11.61 -15.65 -20.83
CA ASP A 133 -11.24 -16.61 -21.88
C ASP A 133 -12.46 -17.10 -22.67
N LEU A 134 -13.65 -17.11 -22.06
CA LEU A 134 -14.90 -17.50 -22.69
C LEU A 134 -15.58 -16.35 -23.44
N ASP A 135 -15.49 -15.13 -22.91
CA ASP A 135 -16.04 -13.90 -23.52
C ASP A 135 -15.01 -12.76 -23.42
N GLU A 136 -14.11 -12.75 -24.40
CA GLU A 136 -12.99 -11.81 -24.46
C GLU A 136 -13.38 -10.35 -24.71
N SER A 137 -14.61 -10.07 -25.07
CA SER A 137 -15.09 -8.73 -25.43
C SER A 137 -16.03 -8.13 -24.39
N ASN A 138 -16.44 -8.88 -23.39
CA ASN A 138 -17.39 -8.42 -22.39
C ASN A 138 -16.75 -7.36 -21.46
N PRO A 139 -17.23 -6.10 -21.52
CA PRO A 139 -16.59 -5.01 -20.78
C PRO A 139 -16.66 -5.21 -19.26
N VAL A 140 -17.72 -5.82 -18.74
CA VAL A 140 -17.90 -6.06 -17.29
C VAL A 140 -16.92 -7.12 -16.81
N ILE A 141 -16.76 -8.22 -17.54
CA ILE A 141 -15.81 -9.29 -17.21
C ILE A 141 -14.38 -8.76 -17.25
N LEU A 142 -14.03 -8.03 -18.33
CA LEU A 142 -12.71 -7.43 -18.45
C LEU A 142 -12.44 -6.40 -17.34
N MET A 143 -13.46 -5.63 -16.92
CA MET A 143 -13.34 -4.64 -15.86
C MET A 143 -13.09 -5.31 -14.50
N ASN A 144 -13.86 -6.36 -14.17
CA ASN A 144 -13.68 -7.11 -12.92
C ASN A 144 -12.28 -7.75 -12.85
N LEU A 145 -11.82 -8.35 -13.95
CA LEU A 145 -10.48 -8.90 -14.03
C LEU A 145 -9.40 -7.84 -13.92
N ALA A 146 -9.57 -6.70 -14.60
CA ALA A 146 -8.64 -5.57 -14.52
C ALA A 146 -8.52 -5.03 -13.08
N HIS A 147 -9.66 -4.88 -12.40
CA HIS A 147 -9.69 -4.46 -11.00
C HIS A 147 -8.94 -5.44 -10.09
N ALA A 148 -9.19 -6.73 -10.26
CA ALA A 148 -8.51 -7.77 -9.49
C ALA A 148 -6.98 -7.76 -9.74
N TYR A 149 -6.55 -7.60 -10.97
CA TYR A 149 -5.13 -7.45 -11.30
C TYR A 149 -4.52 -6.17 -10.71
N TRP A 150 -5.24 -5.06 -10.76
CA TRP A 150 -4.76 -3.79 -10.22
C TRP A 150 -4.60 -3.84 -8.70
N GLU A 151 -5.58 -4.40 -7.99
CA GLU A 151 -5.49 -4.59 -6.53
C GLU A 151 -4.31 -5.48 -6.13
N GLN A 152 -4.03 -6.52 -6.92
CA GLN A 152 -2.96 -7.48 -6.65
C GLN A 152 -1.60 -7.08 -7.26
N ARG A 153 -1.51 -5.92 -7.94
CA ARG A 153 -0.34 -5.50 -8.71
C ARG A 153 0.16 -6.58 -9.68
N ASP A 154 -0.77 -7.35 -10.24
CA ASP A 154 -0.48 -8.43 -11.17
C ASP A 154 0.01 -7.87 -12.51
N ARG A 155 1.15 -8.38 -12.98
CA ARG A 155 1.78 -7.98 -14.26
C ARG A 155 0.90 -8.26 -15.49
N SER A 156 -0.14 -9.05 -15.35
CA SER A 156 -1.12 -9.29 -16.42
C SER A 156 -1.91 -8.02 -16.76
N LEU A 157 -1.98 -7.04 -15.84
CA LEU A 157 -2.49 -5.70 -16.11
C LEU A 157 -1.40 -4.89 -16.83
N ASN A 158 -1.25 -5.09 -18.11
CA ASN A 158 -0.28 -4.42 -18.96
C ASN A 158 -0.96 -3.47 -19.98
N GLU A 159 -0.16 -2.70 -20.71
CA GLU A 159 -0.68 -1.73 -21.70
C GLU A 159 -1.63 -2.38 -22.71
N GLY A 160 -1.31 -3.57 -23.20
CA GLY A 160 -2.15 -4.29 -24.18
C GLY A 160 -3.52 -4.66 -23.60
N PHE A 161 -3.56 -5.16 -22.36
CA PHE A 161 -4.82 -5.46 -21.68
C PHE A 161 -5.64 -4.19 -21.45
N LEU A 162 -5.02 -3.10 -20.97
CA LEU A 162 -5.69 -1.82 -20.72
C LEU A 162 -6.21 -1.18 -22.00
N MET A 163 -5.49 -1.28 -23.13
CA MET A 163 -5.99 -0.82 -24.43
C MET A 163 -7.19 -1.63 -24.91
N LYS A 164 -7.19 -2.97 -24.72
CA LYS A 164 -8.35 -3.80 -25.00
C LYS A 164 -9.56 -3.39 -24.16
N LEU A 165 -9.33 -3.11 -22.86
CA LEU A 165 -10.38 -2.68 -21.95
C LEU A 165 -10.93 -1.28 -22.30
N MET A 166 -10.08 -0.31 -22.65
CA MET A 166 -10.51 1.01 -23.11
C MET A 166 -11.37 0.94 -24.36
N LYS A 167 -11.07 0.00 -25.27
CA LYS A 167 -11.89 -0.24 -26.45
C LYS A 167 -13.25 -0.85 -26.11
N ALA A 168 -13.30 -1.78 -25.16
CA ALA A 168 -14.53 -2.44 -24.72
C ALA A 168 -15.41 -1.56 -23.84
N ALA A 169 -14.82 -0.66 -23.07
CA ALA A 169 -15.48 0.23 -22.11
C ALA A 169 -14.97 1.68 -22.22
N PRO A 170 -15.25 2.39 -23.35
CA PRO A 170 -14.64 3.69 -23.64
C PRO A 170 -15.06 4.82 -22.71
N GLU A 171 -16.20 4.70 -22.04
CA GLU A 171 -16.74 5.72 -21.12
C GLU A 171 -16.29 5.51 -19.66
N GLU A 172 -15.63 4.41 -19.36
CA GLU A 172 -15.20 4.11 -18.01
C GLU A 172 -13.88 4.84 -17.67
N PRO A 173 -13.78 5.49 -16.50
CA PRO A 173 -12.56 6.22 -16.10
C PRO A 173 -11.42 5.29 -15.66
N PHE A 174 -11.74 4.13 -15.08
CA PHE A 174 -10.77 3.24 -14.46
C PHE A 174 -9.66 2.75 -15.41
N PRO A 175 -9.92 2.35 -16.67
CA PRO A 175 -8.85 1.90 -17.56
C PRO A 175 -7.78 2.96 -17.81
N HIS A 176 -8.20 4.23 -17.85
CA HIS A 176 -7.27 5.35 -17.97
C HIS A 176 -6.51 5.62 -16.66
N LEU A 177 -7.17 5.50 -15.50
CA LEU A 177 -6.50 5.59 -14.21
C LEU A 177 -5.43 4.49 -14.06
N ALA A 178 -5.78 3.24 -14.34
CA ALA A 178 -4.85 2.13 -14.27
C ALA A 178 -3.68 2.25 -15.28
N MET A 179 -3.94 2.81 -16.47
CA MET A 179 -2.89 3.12 -17.43
C MET A 179 -1.95 4.21 -16.90
N ALA A 180 -2.50 5.24 -16.27
CA ALA A 180 -1.68 6.30 -15.66
C ALA A 180 -0.78 5.75 -14.55
N ASP A 181 -1.28 4.85 -13.70
CA ASP A 181 -0.47 4.18 -12.68
C ASP A 181 0.68 3.38 -13.30
N LEU A 182 0.38 2.60 -14.34
CA LEU A 182 1.40 1.83 -15.07
C LEU A 182 2.47 2.73 -15.71
N LEU A 183 2.06 3.86 -16.28
CA LEU A 183 2.97 4.84 -16.90
C LEU A 183 3.80 5.60 -15.86
N GLN A 184 3.24 5.87 -14.67
CA GLN A 184 4.00 6.44 -13.54
C GLN A 184 5.09 5.49 -13.06
N GLU A 185 4.80 4.20 -12.96
CA GLU A 185 5.80 3.17 -12.63
C GLU A 185 6.92 3.08 -13.67
N GLN A 186 6.62 3.38 -14.94
CA GLN A 186 7.60 3.44 -16.05
C GLN A 186 8.27 4.80 -16.17
N ASP A 187 7.97 5.75 -15.27
CA ASP A 187 8.47 7.13 -15.30
C ASP A 187 8.04 7.95 -16.53
N LYS A 188 6.98 7.54 -17.21
CA LYS A 188 6.37 8.24 -18.35
C LYS A 188 5.34 9.25 -17.88
N LEU A 189 5.80 10.26 -17.11
CA LEU A 189 4.91 11.18 -16.37
C LEU A 189 4.05 12.07 -17.28
N GLU A 190 4.51 12.39 -18.50
CA GLU A 190 3.72 13.12 -19.50
C GLU A 190 2.51 12.30 -19.95
N GLU A 191 2.76 11.07 -20.39
CA GLU A 191 1.72 10.17 -20.87
C GLU A 191 0.75 9.81 -19.72
N ALA A 192 1.28 9.60 -18.51
CA ALA A 192 0.47 9.40 -17.30
C ALA A 192 -0.49 10.58 -17.06
N THR A 193 0.00 11.82 -17.21
CA THR A 193 -0.84 13.03 -17.08
C THR A 193 -1.98 13.05 -18.10
N GLN A 194 -1.72 12.69 -19.35
CA GLN A 194 -2.74 12.62 -20.39
C GLN A 194 -3.84 11.59 -20.05
N HIS A 195 -3.46 10.43 -19.53
CA HIS A 195 -4.41 9.42 -19.10
C HIS A 195 -5.20 9.84 -17.83
N LEU A 196 -4.59 10.56 -16.87
CA LEU A 196 -5.31 11.15 -15.74
C LEU A 196 -6.35 12.19 -16.20
N ASP A 197 -6.02 13.03 -17.16
CA ASP A 197 -6.97 14.00 -17.75
C ASP A 197 -8.13 13.26 -18.46
N GLN A 198 -7.85 12.14 -19.15
CA GLN A 198 -8.89 11.31 -19.77
C GLN A 198 -9.79 10.63 -18.71
N ALA A 199 -9.22 10.14 -17.61
CA ALA A 199 -9.99 9.59 -16.51
C ALA A 199 -10.89 10.66 -15.87
N ALA A 200 -10.35 11.86 -15.61
CA ALA A 200 -11.11 12.98 -15.06
C ALA A 200 -12.28 13.42 -15.97
N ASN A 201 -12.07 13.42 -17.28
CA ASN A 201 -13.13 13.75 -18.24
C ASN A 201 -14.28 12.74 -18.22
N ARG A 202 -14.03 11.46 -17.89
CA ARG A 202 -15.06 10.41 -17.79
C ARG A 202 -15.71 10.36 -16.41
N ALA A 203 -14.99 10.75 -15.38
CA ALA A 203 -15.48 10.74 -13.99
C ALA A 203 -16.36 11.97 -13.62
N ARG A 204 -16.94 12.70 -14.59
CA ARG A 204 -17.65 14.00 -14.38
C ARG A 204 -18.79 13.91 -13.37
N HIS A 205 -19.39 12.75 -13.19
CA HIS A 205 -20.54 12.52 -12.31
C HIS A 205 -20.15 11.89 -10.97
N ASP A 206 -18.83 11.72 -10.71
CA ASP A 206 -18.31 11.19 -9.45
C ASP A 206 -17.40 12.25 -8.78
N PRO A 207 -17.94 13.08 -7.86
CA PRO A 207 -17.16 14.12 -7.18
C PRO A 207 -15.99 13.56 -6.34
N GLY A 208 -16.13 12.35 -5.80
CA GLY A 208 -15.07 11.70 -5.02
C GLY A 208 -13.89 11.33 -5.91
N LEU A 209 -14.16 10.66 -7.02
CA LEU A 209 -13.14 10.31 -8.02
C LEU A 209 -12.53 11.56 -8.68
N GLN A 210 -13.31 12.59 -8.95
CA GLN A 210 -12.82 13.88 -9.46
C GLN A 210 -11.81 14.51 -8.52
N SER A 211 -12.12 14.58 -7.23
CA SER A 211 -11.21 15.14 -6.22
C SER A 211 -9.91 14.34 -6.13
N TYR A 212 -10.00 13.03 -6.15
CA TYR A 212 -8.83 12.14 -6.16
C TYR A 212 -7.96 12.35 -7.40
N LEU A 213 -8.57 12.31 -8.60
CA LEU A 213 -7.86 12.52 -9.88
C LEU A 213 -7.19 13.88 -9.94
N ALA A 214 -7.84 14.94 -9.46
CA ALA A 214 -7.25 16.28 -9.40
C ALA A 214 -6.00 16.33 -8.51
N ALA A 215 -6.05 15.67 -7.34
CA ALA A 215 -4.93 15.59 -6.43
C ALA A 215 -3.74 14.81 -7.05
N VAL A 216 -4.00 13.64 -7.64
CA VAL A 216 -2.98 12.82 -8.30
C VAL A 216 -2.39 13.55 -9.50
N THR A 217 -3.22 14.16 -10.38
CA THR A 217 -2.76 14.92 -11.54
C THR A 217 -1.84 16.07 -11.13
N THR A 218 -2.24 16.83 -10.09
CA THR A 218 -1.41 17.93 -9.55
C THR A 218 -0.06 17.41 -9.08
N LYS A 219 -0.04 16.28 -8.39
CA LYS A 219 1.17 15.65 -7.89
C LYS A 219 2.08 15.20 -9.04
N VAL A 220 1.54 14.49 -10.02
CA VAL A 220 2.31 14.01 -11.19
C VAL A 220 2.90 15.17 -12.00
N ARG A 221 2.12 16.24 -12.24
CA ARG A 221 2.61 17.42 -12.94
C ARG A 221 3.71 18.14 -12.19
N ARG A 222 3.60 18.27 -10.86
CA ARG A 222 4.65 18.85 -10.00
C ARG A 222 5.93 18.01 -10.07
N THR A 223 5.81 16.70 -9.89
CA THR A 223 6.94 15.76 -9.97
C THR A 223 7.64 15.87 -11.31
N ARG A 224 6.90 15.83 -12.42
CA ARG A 224 7.43 16.00 -13.76
C ARG A 224 8.20 17.31 -13.90
N SER A 225 7.64 18.42 -13.43
CA SER A 225 8.30 19.73 -13.51
C SER A 225 9.65 19.76 -12.79
N VAL A 226 9.74 19.09 -11.63
CA VAL A 226 10.98 19.03 -10.84
C VAL A 226 11.99 18.06 -11.46
N GLU A 227 11.54 16.92 -11.98
CA GLU A 227 12.42 15.83 -12.42
C GLU A 227 12.80 15.90 -13.91
N SER A 228 12.22 16.83 -14.69
CA SER A 228 12.39 16.89 -16.16
C SER A 228 13.86 17.11 -16.63
N HIS A 229 14.69 17.64 -15.77
CA HIS A 229 16.13 17.91 -16.05
C HIS A 229 17.08 16.95 -15.34
N MET A 230 16.55 16.03 -14.52
CA MET A 230 17.37 15.09 -13.76
C MET A 230 17.99 14.01 -14.65
N THR A 231 19.19 13.61 -14.30
CA THR A 231 19.87 12.47 -14.91
C THR A 231 19.47 11.18 -14.20
N ALA A 232 19.28 10.10 -14.96
CA ALA A 232 18.97 8.79 -14.40
C ALA A 232 20.16 7.81 -14.52
N ARG A 233 20.36 6.99 -13.49
CA ARG A 233 21.27 5.84 -13.47
C ARG A 233 20.56 4.64 -12.85
N SER A 234 20.86 3.45 -13.34
CA SER A 234 20.15 2.23 -12.89
C SER A 234 21.11 1.12 -12.48
N SER A 235 20.67 0.31 -11.54
CA SER A 235 21.16 -1.02 -11.23
C SER A 235 20.12 -2.08 -11.67
N THR A 236 20.22 -3.29 -11.14
CA THR A 236 19.27 -4.35 -11.43
C THR A 236 17.87 -4.06 -10.86
N HIS A 237 17.80 -3.49 -9.63
CA HIS A 237 16.55 -3.34 -8.90
C HIS A 237 16.17 -1.89 -8.61
N PHE A 238 17.01 -0.92 -8.97
CA PHE A 238 16.77 0.49 -8.69
C PHE A 238 17.13 1.40 -9.86
N VAL A 239 16.37 2.50 -9.96
CA VAL A 239 16.69 3.62 -10.84
C VAL A 239 16.83 4.86 -9.99
N VAL A 240 17.99 5.52 -10.02
CA VAL A 240 18.25 6.75 -9.26
C VAL A 240 18.24 7.93 -10.20
N LYS A 241 17.39 8.93 -9.90
CA LYS A 241 17.37 10.24 -10.53
C LYS A 241 18.05 11.27 -9.65
N PHE A 242 18.85 12.14 -10.22
CA PHE A 242 19.57 13.20 -9.51
C PHE A 242 19.83 14.40 -10.40
N ASP A 243 20.03 15.56 -9.79
CA ASP A 243 20.32 16.81 -10.48
C ASP A 243 21.82 17.08 -10.50
N GLY A 244 22.36 17.18 -11.72
CA GLY A 244 23.65 17.77 -12.02
C GLY A 244 24.90 17.13 -11.39
N GLU A 245 25.90 17.98 -11.19
CA GLU A 245 27.24 17.56 -10.75
C GLU A 245 27.35 17.28 -9.24
N GLU A 246 26.47 17.85 -8.44
CA GLU A 246 26.53 17.79 -6.98
C GLU A 246 26.36 16.38 -6.43
N ASP A 247 25.55 15.54 -7.10
CA ASP A 247 25.24 14.19 -6.67
C ASP A 247 25.99 13.07 -7.42
N GLN A 248 27.05 13.43 -8.20
CA GLN A 248 27.77 12.45 -9.04
C GLN A 248 28.32 11.24 -8.28
N ASN A 249 28.71 11.39 -7.02
CA ASN A 249 29.19 10.27 -6.20
C ASN A 249 28.10 9.69 -5.29
N THR A 250 27.08 10.49 -4.97
CA THR A 250 25.99 10.09 -4.06
C THR A 250 25.14 8.99 -4.69
N TRP A 251 24.82 9.06 -5.99
CA TRP A 251 23.98 8.04 -6.64
C TRP A 251 24.61 6.63 -6.61
N ILE A 252 25.96 6.53 -6.66
CA ILE A 252 26.67 5.24 -6.54
C ILE A 252 26.43 4.64 -5.16
N ALA A 253 26.63 5.46 -4.11
CA ALA A 253 26.38 5.04 -2.74
C ALA A 253 24.93 4.63 -2.51
N VAL A 254 23.96 5.36 -3.10
CA VAL A 254 22.54 5.03 -3.05
C VAL A 254 22.26 3.65 -3.65
N LEU A 255 22.77 3.37 -4.86
CA LEU A 255 22.58 2.06 -5.49
C LEU A 255 23.22 0.93 -4.70
N GLU A 256 24.44 1.11 -4.18
CA GLU A 256 25.12 0.11 -3.35
C GLU A 256 24.30 -0.23 -2.09
N ILE A 257 23.86 0.80 -1.36
CA ILE A 257 23.07 0.64 -0.13
C ILE A 257 21.75 -0.06 -0.41
N LEU A 258 21.04 0.33 -1.48
CA LEU A 258 19.74 -0.22 -1.80
C LEU A 258 19.82 -1.64 -2.36
N GLU A 259 20.84 -1.98 -3.16
CA GLU A 259 21.05 -3.35 -3.61
C GLU A 259 21.42 -4.31 -2.45
N GLU A 260 22.11 -3.81 -1.43
CA GLU A 260 22.35 -4.54 -0.20
C GLU A 260 21.04 -4.71 0.60
N ALA A 261 20.27 -3.63 0.78
CA ALA A 261 18.96 -3.66 1.44
C ALA A 261 17.97 -4.61 0.74
N TYR A 262 17.94 -4.61 -0.59
CA TYR A 262 17.10 -5.51 -1.39
C TYR A 262 17.36 -6.98 -1.02
N ARG A 263 18.62 -7.38 -0.97
CA ARG A 263 18.99 -8.76 -0.61
C ARG A 263 18.67 -9.09 0.84
N GLU A 264 19.10 -8.25 1.78
CA GLU A 264 18.97 -8.52 3.21
C GLU A 264 17.53 -8.45 3.70
N ILE A 265 16.83 -7.37 3.35
CA ILE A 265 15.46 -7.12 3.81
C ILE A 265 14.49 -8.01 3.03
N GLY A 266 14.69 -8.16 1.71
CA GLY A 266 13.89 -9.06 0.89
C GLY A 266 13.93 -10.50 1.38
N GLN A 267 15.11 -10.97 1.83
CA GLN A 267 15.25 -12.30 2.41
C GLN A 267 14.45 -12.44 3.72
N LYS A 268 14.45 -11.43 4.60
CA LYS A 268 13.70 -11.45 5.86
C LYS A 268 12.18 -11.54 5.64
N PHE A 269 11.68 -10.92 4.57
CA PHE A 269 10.27 -10.97 4.19
C PHE A 269 9.92 -12.07 3.18
N SER A 270 10.90 -12.81 2.68
CA SER A 270 10.72 -13.74 1.56
C SER A 270 9.98 -13.11 0.38
N HIS A 271 10.20 -11.80 0.17
CA HIS A 271 9.56 -11.01 -0.87
C HIS A 271 10.58 -10.07 -1.54
N PHE A 272 10.56 -10.07 -2.87
CA PHE A 272 11.46 -9.28 -3.68
C PHE A 272 10.66 -8.53 -4.74
N PRO A 273 10.61 -7.17 -4.67
CA PRO A 273 9.96 -6.38 -5.69
C PRO A 273 10.47 -6.74 -7.08
N SER A 274 9.55 -6.99 -7.98
CA SER A 274 9.86 -7.53 -9.30
C SER A 274 10.16 -6.48 -10.36
N LYS A 275 9.84 -5.20 -10.04
CA LYS A 275 10.10 -4.04 -10.87
C LYS A 275 11.17 -3.16 -10.20
N PRO A 276 12.02 -2.47 -10.97
CA PRO A 276 12.94 -1.51 -10.38
C PRO A 276 12.21 -0.40 -9.62
N ILE A 277 12.69 -0.06 -8.44
CA ILE A 277 12.15 1.01 -7.61
C ILE A 277 12.85 2.33 -7.99
N MET A 278 12.07 3.37 -8.24
CA MET A 278 12.57 4.71 -8.50
C MET A 278 13.03 5.38 -7.21
N VAL A 279 14.20 6.01 -7.24
CA VAL A 279 14.75 6.82 -6.15
C VAL A 279 15.11 8.19 -6.70
N VAL A 280 14.63 9.25 -6.07
CA VAL A 280 14.88 10.62 -6.52
C VAL A 280 15.67 11.37 -5.45
N LEU A 281 16.83 11.87 -5.85
CA LEU A 281 17.68 12.68 -5.00
C LEU A 281 17.36 14.15 -5.27
N HIS A 282 16.88 14.84 -4.24
CA HIS A 282 16.53 16.25 -4.28
C HIS A 282 17.57 17.09 -3.53
N THR A 283 17.75 18.34 -3.91
CA THR A 283 18.33 19.30 -2.97
C THR A 283 17.32 19.53 -1.83
N LYS A 284 17.79 20.00 -0.67
CA LYS A 284 16.92 20.23 0.48
C LYS A 284 15.76 21.19 0.16
N ASP A 285 16.01 22.20 -0.65
CA ASP A 285 14.99 23.18 -1.06
C ASP A 285 13.98 22.60 -2.05
N SER A 286 14.45 21.80 -3.03
CA SER A 286 13.58 21.18 -4.02
C SER A 286 12.75 20.03 -3.42
N PHE A 287 13.25 19.34 -2.39
CA PHE A 287 12.53 18.23 -1.73
C PHE A 287 11.19 18.68 -1.15
N GLN A 288 11.15 19.78 -0.41
CA GLN A 288 9.90 20.31 0.11
C GLN A 288 8.93 20.73 -0.99
N GLY A 289 9.47 21.41 -2.01
CA GLY A 289 8.70 21.81 -3.18
C GLY A 289 8.11 20.65 -3.94
N ALA A 290 8.86 19.56 -4.12
CA ALA A 290 8.43 18.36 -4.84
C ALA A 290 7.43 17.51 -4.05
N THR A 291 7.72 17.26 -2.76
CA THR A 291 6.97 16.29 -1.94
C THR A 291 5.83 16.91 -1.15
N GLY A 292 5.94 18.20 -0.80
CA GLY A 292 5.07 18.84 0.19
C GLY A 292 5.39 18.43 1.63
N SER A 293 6.52 17.74 1.84
CA SER A 293 6.97 17.29 3.17
C SER A 293 7.44 18.46 4.03
N PRO A 294 7.34 18.36 5.36
CA PRO A 294 7.92 19.36 6.26
C PRO A 294 9.45 19.46 6.12
N ALA A 295 10.01 20.61 6.52
CA ALA A 295 11.44 20.91 6.43
C ALA A 295 12.37 19.93 7.19
N TRP A 296 11.82 19.14 8.08
CA TRP A 296 12.53 18.21 8.95
C TRP A 296 12.45 16.75 8.43
N ALA A 297 11.74 16.50 7.34
CA ALA A 297 11.67 15.15 6.75
C ALA A 297 13.01 14.76 6.12
N ASP A 298 13.53 13.60 6.50
CA ASP A 298 14.81 13.07 6.03
C ASP A 298 14.67 12.19 4.77
N GLY A 299 13.46 11.74 4.49
CA GLY A 299 13.12 10.92 3.32
C GLY A 299 11.63 10.72 3.23
N LEU A 300 11.20 10.08 2.17
CA LEU A 300 9.79 9.74 1.92
C LEU A 300 9.68 8.64 0.87
N TYR A 301 9.01 7.54 1.18
CA TYR A 301 8.41 6.70 0.16
C TYR A 301 7.03 7.24 -0.23
N ASP A 302 6.86 7.53 -1.50
CA ASP A 302 5.60 8.02 -2.06
C ASP A 302 4.82 6.85 -2.69
N PRO A 303 3.76 6.33 -2.02
CA PRO A 303 3.00 5.19 -2.54
C PRO A 303 2.18 5.52 -3.79
N THR A 304 1.86 6.80 -4.02
CA THR A 304 1.12 7.23 -5.22
C THR A 304 1.98 7.16 -6.48
N LEU A 305 3.26 7.52 -6.35
CA LEU A 305 4.21 7.55 -7.45
C LEU A 305 5.15 6.33 -7.46
N GLY A 306 5.09 5.47 -6.43
CA GLY A 306 5.93 4.28 -6.30
C GLY A 306 7.42 4.59 -6.19
N ARG A 307 7.81 5.69 -5.54
CA ARG A 307 9.21 6.13 -5.50
C ARG A 307 9.68 6.59 -4.13
N ILE A 308 10.97 6.36 -3.86
CA ILE A 308 11.68 6.89 -2.71
C ILE A 308 12.21 8.27 -3.06
N GLN A 309 12.06 9.25 -2.20
CA GLN A 309 12.54 10.63 -2.38
C GLN A 309 13.39 11.04 -1.18
N ILE A 310 14.63 11.49 -1.44
CA ILE A 310 15.63 11.81 -0.41
C ILE A 310 16.16 13.22 -0.63
N PRO A 311 16.17 14.09 0.41
CA PRO A 311 16.90 15.35 0.35
C PRO A 311 18.39 15.11 0.59
N THR A 312 19.23 15.28 -0.43
CA THR A 312 20.67 15.13 -0.31
C THR A 312 21.38 16.46 -0.05
N GLN A 313 22.61 16.37 0.38
CA GLN A 313 23.53 17.50 0.52
C GLN A 313 24.69 17.37 -0.50
N GLY A 314 24.44 16.69 -1.62
CA GLY A 314 25.45 16.41 -2.63
C GLY A 314 26.63 15.61 -2.06
N ALA A 315 27.84 15.98 -2.42
CA ALA A 315 29.07 15.30 -1.99
C ALA A 315 29.33 15.31 -0.46
N THR A 316 28.60 16.14 0.28
CA THR A 316 28.71 16.23 1.75
C THR A 316 27.69 15.34 2.48
N THR A 317 26.89 14.56 1.76
CA THR A 317 25.90 13.66 2.34
C THR A 317 26.56 12.55 3.18
N ASP A 318 26.20 12.48 4.47
CA ASP A 318 26.72 11.44 5.36
C ASP A 318 26.21 10.06 4.90
N ARG A 319 27.15 9.16 4.58
CA ARG A 319 26.82 7.80 4.10
C ARG A 319 26.06 6.98 5.16
N LYS A 320 26.34 7.18 6.44
CA LYS A 320 25.65 6.42 7.51
C LYS A 320 24.19 6.87 7.64
N TRP A 321 23.95 8.18 7.65
CA TRP A 321 22.62 8.75 7.62
C TRP A 321 21.88 8.30 6.34
N LEU A 322 22.54 8.39 5.18
CA LEU A 322 21.95 7.99 3.91
C LEU A 322 21.53 6.50 3.91
N ALA A 323 22.37 5.62 4.47
CA ALA A 323 22.07 4.19 4.56
C ALA A 323 20.85 3.94 5.46
N SER A 324 20.77 4.62 6.59
CA SER A 324 19.63 4.56 7.51
C SER A 324 18.33 4.93 6.82
N VAL A 325 18.28 6.11 6.22
CA VAL A 325 17.07 6.63 5.57
C VAL A 325 16.67 5.77 4.38
N LEU A 326 17.61 5.40 3.51
CA LEU A 326 17.31 4.59 2.33
C LEU A 326 16.78 3.20 2.70
N ARG A 327 17.34 2.56 3.71
CA ARG A 327 16.87 1.24 4.17
C ARG A 327 15.47 1.33 4.78
N HIS A 328 15.19 2.41 5.54
CA HIS A 328 13.87 2.69 6.10
C HIS A 328 12.82 2.87 4.99
N GLU A 329 13.07 3.76 4.04
CA GLU A 329 12.16 4.02 2.93
C GLU A 329 12.00 2.79 2.01
N TYR A 330 13.05 1.98 1.87
CA TYR A 330 12.97 0.73 1.13
C TYR A 330 12.02 -0.28 1.78
N VAL A 331 11.95 -0.35 3.12
CA VAL A 331 10.96 -1.22 3.79
C VAL A 331 9.55 -0.80 3.42
N HIS A 332 9.24 0.50 3.40
CA HIS A 332 7.93 1.00 2.97
C HIS A 332 7.64 0.64 1.51
N ALA A 333 8.61 0.79 0.63
CA ALA A 333 8.48 0.39 -0.78
C ALA A 333 8.19 -1.11 -0.93
N LEU A 334 8.91 -1.95 -0.19
CA LEU A 334 8.73 -3.40 -0.19
C LEU A 334 7.35 -3.81 0.36
N LEU A 335 6.92 -3.21 1.47
CA LEU A 335 5.61 -3.47 2.06
C LEU A 335 4.47 -3.03 1.13
N HIS A 336 4.65 -1.89 0.45
CA HIS A 336 3.69 -1.41 -0.54
C HIS A 336 3.61 -2.32 -1.77
N ASP A 337 4.76 -2.79 -2.29
CA ASP A 337 4.80 -3.75 -3.40
C ASP A 337 4.13 -5.08 -3.02
N ARG A 338 4.38 -5.56 -1.79
CA ARG A 338 3.82 -6.81 -1.29
C ARG A 338 2.30 -6.76 -1.04
N LEU A 339 1.81 -5.66 -0.48
CA LEU A 339 0.41 -5.53 -0.04
C LEU A 339 -0.50 -4.94 -1.13
N GLY A 340 0.07 -4.33 -2.16
CA GLY A 340 -0.68 -3.69 -3.23
C GLY A 340 -1.65 -2.62 -2.71
N ALA A 341 -2.88 -2.63 -3.19
CA ALA A 341 -3.93 -1.72 -2.74
C ALA A 341 -4.28 -1.88 -1.24
N SER A 342 -3.97 -3.05 -0.65
CA SER A 342 -4.20 -3.30 0.77
C SER A 342 -3.14 -2.68 1.69
N SER A 343 -2.11 -2.02 1.15
CA SER A 343 -1.07 -1.35 1.95
C SER A 343 -1.64 -0.31 2.92
N GLY A 344 -2.77 0.34 2.56
CA GLY A 344 -3.50 1.26 3.43
C GLY A 344 -4.19 0.60 4.63
N ALA A 345 -4.33 -0.73 4.66
CA ALA A 345 -4.87 -1.48 5.80
C ALA A 345 -3.79 -1.85 6.84
N LEU A 346 -2.51 -1.71 6.49
CA LEU A 346 -1.42 -1.91 7.44
C LEU A 346 -1.43 -0.78 8.47
N PRO A 347 -1.52 -1.08 9.79
CA PRO A 347 -1.53 -0.04 10.80
C PRO A 347 -0.19 0.71 10.80
N THR A 348 -0.25 2.04 10.93
CA THR A 348 0.94 2.90 10.84
C THR A 348 2.01 2.52 11.86
N TRP A 349 1.62 2.17 13.10
CA TRP A 349 2.59 1.72 14.10
C TRP A 349 3.39 0.48 13.67
N LEU A 350 2.75 -0.46 12.95
CA LEU A 350 3.46 -1.65 12.46
C LEU A 350 4.29 -1.35 11.22
N ASN A 351 3.79 -0.50 10.32
CA ASN A 351 4.51 -0.06 9.13
C ASN A 351 5.82 0.66 9.52
N GLU A 352 5.72 1.66 10.40
CA GLU A 352 6.87 2.40 10.89
C GLU A 352 7.81 1.53 11.74
N GLY A 353 7.23 0.73 12.64
CA GLY A 353 8.01 -0.16 13.48
C GLY A 353 8.81 -1.19 12.69
N LEU A 354 8.24 -1.77 11.62
CA LEU A 354 8.98 -2.67 10.72
C LEU A 354 10.09 -1.93 9.98
N ALA A 355 9.84 -0.71 9.50
CA ALA A 355 10.86 0.09 8.84
C ALA A 355 12.03 0.39 9.78
N MET A 356 11.76 0.80 11.03
CA MET A 356 12.78 1.06 12.03
C MET A 356 13.58 -0.20 12.42
N GLN A 357 12.90 -1.34 12.64
CA GLN A 357 13.55 -2.60 13.02
C GLN A 357 14.44 -3.18 11.90
N LEU A 358 14.12 -2.92 10.65
CA LEU A 358 14.78 -3.54 9.50
C LEU A 358 15.78 -2.60 8.79
N ALA A 359 15.70 -1.29 9.04
CA ALA A 359 16.71 -0.34 8.56
C ALA A 359 18.10 -0.63 9.14
N GLY A 360 18.16 -1.27 10.31
CA GLY A 360 19.42 -1.64 10.96
C GLY A 360 19.99 -0.55 11.86
N ASP A 361 19.20 0.47 12.19
CA ASP A 361 19.61 1.56 13.06
C ASP A 361 19.44 1.22 14.55
N ALA A 362 20.37 1.70 15.36
CA ALA A 362 20.20 1.73 16.79
C ALA A 362 19.31 2.92 17.18
N TRP A 363 18.01 2.69 17.22
CA TRP A 363 17.10 3.67 17.83
C TRP A 363 17.27 3.66 19.36
N PRO A 364 17.19 4.82 20.02
CA PRO A 364 17.14 4.84 21.48
C PRO A 364 15.97 3.98 21.94
N ASP A 365 16.19 3.22 22.99
CA ASP A 365 15.09 2.51 23.61
C ASP A 365 14.08 3.50 24.21
N LEU A 366 12.81 3.15 24.17
CA LEU A 366 11.70 4.00 24.66
C LEU A 366 11.97 4.44 26.13
N ASP A 367 12.50 3.53 26.95
CA ASP A 367 12.87 3.77 28.34
C ASP A 367 14.04 4.77 28.52
N GLN A 368 14.96 4.86 27.55
CA GLN A 368 16.07 5.82 27.59
C GLN A 368 15.61 7.26 27.33
N VAL A 369 14.56 7.43 26.53
CA VAL A 369 14.03 8.73 26.15
C VAL A 369 12.97 9.22 27.13
N MET A 370 12.22 8.31 27.72
CA MET A 370 11.08 8.58 28.58
C MET A 370 11.44 8.30 30.05
N SER A 371 12.12 9.25 30.69
CA SER A 371 12.37 9.20 32.15
C SER A 371 11.17 9.79 32.93
N GLY A 372 10.48 8.97 33.72
CA GLY A 372 9.34 9.39 34.57
C GLY A 372 8.07 8.57 34.35
N ASP A 373 6.94 9.06 34.82
CA ASP A 373 5.62 8.48 34.58
C ASP A 373 5.25 8.70 33.09
N ILE A 374 5.32 7.63 32.31
CA ILE A 374 5.07 7.67 30.88
C ILE A 374 3.61 7.33 30.62
N THR A 375 2.90 8.23 29.96
CA THR A 375 1.60 7.92 29.39
C THR A 375 1.81 7.36 27.99
N VAL A 376 1.72 6.05 27.86
CA VAL A 376 1.83 5.35 26.55
C VAL A 376 0.57 5.60 25.71
N ILE A 377 0.76 5.89 24.44
CA ILE A 377 -0.33 6.06 23.49
C ILE A 377 -0.90 4.66 23.15
N PRO A 378 -2.20 4.42 23.32
CA PRO A 378 -2.77 3.14 22.90
C PRO A 378 -2.50 2.87 21.40
N LEU A 379 -2.01 1.68 21.05
CA LEU A 379 -1.67 1.33 19.65
C LEU A 379 -2.84 1.51 18.68
N THR A 380 -4.08 1.40 19.16
CA THR A 380 -5.28 1.70 18.36
C THR A 380 -5.34 3.15 17.87
N TYR A 381 -4.75 4.10 18.58
CA TYR A 381 -4.63 5.50 18.14
C TYR A 381 -3.48 5.71 17.16
N LEU A 382 -2.56 4.76 17.09
CA LEU A 382 -1.41 4.77 16.20
C LEU A 382 -1.63 3.96 14.90
N GLU A 383 -2.86 3.51 14.64
CA GLU A 383 -3.20 2.78 13.41
C GLU A 383 -3.30 3.69 12.19
N GLY A 384 -3.84 4.89 12.37
CA GLY A 384 -4.09 5.86 11.31
C GLY A 384 -2.91 6.80 11.03
N SER A 385 -3.15 7.82 10.22
CA SER A 385 -2.13 8.83 9.87
C SER A 385 -1.68 9.63 11.09
N TRP A 386 -0.36 9.78 11.25
CA TRP A 386 0.25 10.59 12.31
C TRP A 386 0.43 12.07 11.95
N ALA A 387 0.03 12.48 10.75
CA ALA A 387 0.14 13.88 10.30
C ALA A 387 -0.60 14.89 11.21
N ALA A 388 -1.60 14.42 11.96
CA ALA A 388 -2.39 15.24 12.88
C ALA A 388 -1.92 15.12 14.36
N LEU A 389 -0.85 14.35 14.65
CA LEU A 389 -0.34 14.25 16.01
C LEU A 389 0.29 15.59 16.46
N PRO A 390 0.09 15.99 17.70
CA PRO A 390 0.73 17.19 18.24
C PRO A 390 2.26 17.13 18.13
N ALA A 391 2.90 18.29 18.01
CA ALA A 391 4.35 18.39 18.02
C ALA A 391 4.95 17.74 19.28
N GLY A 392 5.96 16.89 19.11
CA GLY A 392 6.56 16.08 20.19
C GLY A 392 5.89 14.72 20.43
N THR A 393 4.61 14.55 20.13
CA THR A 393 3.92 13.25 20.25
C THR A 393 4.38 12.27 19.17
N SER A 394 4.74 12.77 17.99
CA SER A 394 5.25 11.94 16.89
C SER A 394 6.51 11.17 17.27
N THR A 395 7.45 11.78 17.99
CA THR A 395 8.67 11.08 18.46
C THR A 395 8.31 9.90 19.35
N VAL A 396 7.37 10.11 20.28
CA VAL A 396 6.87 9.04 21.16
C VAL A 396 6.20 7.94 20.35
N ALA A 397 5.34 8.31 19.38
CA ALA A 397 4.67 7.35 18.51
C ALA A 397 5.67 6.46 17.73
N TYR A 398 6.75 7.03 17.19
CA TYR A 398 7.81 6.25 16.52
C TYR A 398 8.51 5.29 17.50
N LEU A 399 8.88 5.74 18.69
CA LEU A 399 9.54 4.89 19.69
C LEU A 399 8.62 3.78 20.20
N GLU A 400 7.34 4.05 20.38
CA GLU A 400 6.33 3.05 20.74
C GLU A 400 6.12 2.03 19.61
N ALA A 401 6.01 2.49 18.36
CA ALA A 401 5.91 1.65 17.18
C ALA A 401 7.12 0.70 17.05
N ASN A 402 8.32 1.24 17.24
CA ASN A 402 9.57 0.46 17.26
C ASN A 402 9.55 -0.58 18.38
N SER A 403 9.22 -0.18 19.62
CA SER A 403 9.17 -1.05 20.80
C SER A 403 8.12 -2.17 20.64
N ALA A 404 6.89 -1.82 20.21
CA ALA A 404 5.82 -2.78 20.02
C ALA A 404 6.13 -3.78 18.90
N THR A 405 6.76 -3.31 17.81
CA THR A 405 7.15 -4.18 16.69
C THR A 405 8.34 -5.07 17.09
N ARG A 406 9.31 -4.57 17.83
CA ARG A 406 10.38 -5.39 18.41
C ARG A 406 9.80 -6.49 19.27
N TYR A 407 8.89 -6.17 20.20
CA TYR A 407 8.20 -7.17 21.03
C TYR A 407 7.47 -8.22 20.18
N LEU A 408 6.76 -7.80 19.13
CA LEU A 408 6.08 -8.70 18.18
C LEU A 408 7.08 -9.68 17.55
N ILE A 409 8.20 -9.18 17.03
CA ILE A 409 9.22 -9.99 16.36
C ILE A 409 9.91 -10.94 17.36
N GLU A 410 10.29 -10.46 18.54
CA GLU A 410 10.95 -11.27 19.56
C GLU A 410 10.04 -12.38 20.10
N ARG A 411 8.75 -12.09 20.28
CA ARG A 411 7.80 -13.01 20.88
C ARG A 411 7.29 -14.09 19.91
N TRP A 412 7.05 -13.73 18.66
CA TRP A 412 6.44 -14.64 17.68
C TRP A 412 7.28 -14.90 16.43
N GLY A 413 8.35 -14.15 16.23
CA GLY A 413 9.25 -14.28 15.09
C GLY A 413 8.74 -13.67 13.79
N MET A 414 9.66 -13.47 12.83
CA MET A 414 9.34 -12.89 11.52
C MET A 414 8.33 -13.70 10.71
N ALA A 415 8.29 -15.04 10.88
CA ALA A 415 7.30 -15.87 10.19
C ALA A 415 5.86 -15.51 10.57
N ARG A 416 5.61 -15.13 11.82
CA ARG A 416 4.27 -14.65 12.23
C ARG A 416 3.97 -13.25 11.76
N VAL A 417 4.98 -12.37 11.67
CA VAL A 417 4.84 -11.08 11.01
C VAL A 417 4.41 -11.28 9.55
N ASP A 418 5.02 -12.24 8.86
CA ASP A 418 4.66 -12.60 7.48
C ASP A 418 3.19 -13.04 7.35
N GLU A 419 2.71 -13.88 8.28
CA GLU A 419 1.31 -14.29 8.33
C GLU A 419 0.35 -13.13 8.62
N LEU A 420 0.75 -12.15 9.45
CA LEU A 420 -0.02 -10.92 9.67
C LEU A 420 -0.10 -10.07 8.40
N LEU A 421 1.01 -9.90 7.68
CA LEU A 421 1.02 -9.19 6.41
C LEU A 421 0.10 -9.84 5.38
N ASN A 422 0.08 -11.18 5.31
CA ASN A 422 -0.84 -11.91 4.46
C ASN A 422 -2.32 -11.72 4.87
N ALA A 423 -2.61 -11.57 6.19
CA ALA A 423 -3.94 -11.26 6.66
C ALA A 423 -4.37 -9.84 6.26
N PHE A 424 -3.47 -8.84 6.35
CA PHE A 424 -3.73 -7.47 5.88
C PHE A 424 -3.91 -7.42 4.36
N HIS A 425 -3.13 -8.17 3.60
CA HIS A 425 -3.34 -8.32 2.17
C HIS A 425 -4.74 -8.84 1.84
N ALA A 426 -5.29 -9.74 2.66
CA ALA A 426 -6.67 -10.21 2.60
C ALA A 426 -7.68 -9.26 3.26
N LYS A 427 -7.32 -7.99 3.52
CA LYS A 427 -8.17 -6.94 4.10
C LYS A 427 -8.70 -7.26 5.52
N SER A 428 -7.99 -8.07 6.31
CA SER A 428 -8.34 -8.30 7.72
C SER A 428 -8.11 -7.04 8.55
N SER A 429 -8.97 -6.81 9.55
CA SER A 429 -8.69 -5.78 10.56
C SER A 429 -7.51 -6.19 11.45
N VAL A 430 -6.85 -5.22 12.11
CA VAL A 430 -5.74 -5.49 13.04
C VAL A 430 -6.14 -6.47 14.14
N ALA A 431 -7.31 -6.24 14.75
CA ALA A 431 -7.84 -7.13 15.79
C ALA A 431 -8.07 -8.57 15.28
N ALA A 432 -8.65 -8.73 14.08
CA ALA A 432 -8.86 -10.04 13.48
C ALA A 432 -7.55 -10.73 13.09
N ALA A 433 -6.58 -9.99 12.56
CA ALA A 433 -5.27 -10.51 12.19
C ALA A 433 -4.51 -11.02 13.43
N LEU A 434 -4.45 -10.23 14.50
CA LEU A 434 -3.83 -10.64 15.76
C LEU A 434 -4.51 -11.87 16.36
N GLN A 435 -5.85 -11.88 16.42
CA GLN A 435 -6.61 -13.01 16.96
C GLN A 435 -6.39 -14.30 16.17
N ASN A 436 -6.40 -14.22 14.83
CA ASN A 436 -6.32 -15.39 13.96
C ASN A 436 -4.89 -15.90 13.77
N LYS A 437 -3.88 -15.04 13.85
CA LYS A 437 -2.48 -15.41 13.57
C LYS A 437 -1.62 -15.55 14.82
N LEU A 438 -1.91 -14.77 15.86
CA LEU A 438 -1.13 -14.79 17.11
C LEU A 438 -1.93 -15.39 18.27
N PHE A 439 -3.23 -15.64 18.10
CA PHE A 439 -4.15 -16.16 19.13
C PHE A 439 -4.27 -15.26 20.37
N VAL A 440 -4.11 -13.95 20.16
CA VAL A 440 -4.29 -12.94 21.21
C VAL A 440 -5.24 -11.85 20.74
N SER A 441 -6.04 -11.30 21.66
CA SER A 441 -6.82 -10.10 21.35
C SER A 441 -5.90 -8.88 21.25
N TYR A 442 -6.35 -7.80 20.60
CA TYR A 442 -5.56 -6.57 20.51
C TYR A 442 -5.22 -5.99 21.89
N GLU A 443 -6.18 -6.02 22.81
CA GLU A 443 -5.98 -5.59 24.21
C GLU A 443 -4.94 -6.46 24.93
N GLN A 444 -5.00 -7.79 24.71
CA GLN A 444 -4.00 -8.70 25.27
C GLN A 444 -2.61 -8.44 24.70
N PHE A 445 -2.49 -8.21 23.38
CA PHE A 445 -1.22 -7.86 22.76
C PHE A 445 -0.65 -6.57 23.37
N HIS A 446 -1.46 -5.51 23.43
CA HIS A 446 -1.06 -4.23 23.99
C HIS A 446 -0.60 -4.36 25.45
N ARG A 447 -1.38 -5.03 26.30
CA ARG A 447 -1.02 -5.26 27.70
C ARG A 447 0.27 -6.07 27.86
N GLN A 448 0.44 -7.15 27.11
CA GLN A 448 1.64 -7.99 27.19
C GLN A 448 2.89 -7.25 26.72
N TRP A 449 2.76 -6.39 25.71
CA TRP A 449 3.84 -5.49 25.30
C TRP A 449 4.21 -4.52 26.41
N LEU A 450 3.25 -3.86 27.03
CA LEU A 450 3.50 -2.94 28.18
C LEU A 450 4.16 -3.66 29.35
N GLU A 451 3.69 -4.83 29.73
CA GLU A 451 4.30 -5.65 30.80
C GLU A 451 5.75 -6.06 30.45
N SER A 452 6.04 -6.31 29.17
CA SER A 452 7.39 -6.58 28.68
C SER A 452 8.28 -5.33 28.77
N PHE A 453 7.73 -4.18 28.41
CA PHE A 453 8.40 -2.90 28.46
C PHE A 453 8.73 -2.49 29.92
N GLU A 454 7.80 -2.63 30.85
CA GLU A 454 8.01 -2.34 32.27
C GLU A 454 9.08 -3.24 32.89
N ARG A 455 9.14 -4.52 32.51
CA ARG A 455 10.16 -5.44 32.98
C ARG A 455 11.56 -5.13 32.49
N SER A 456 11.70 -4.51 31.30
CA SER A 456 13.01 -4.08 30.81
C SER A 456 13.58 -2.88 31.55
N ARG A 457 12.74 -2.14 32.30
CA ARG A 457 13.09 -0.98 33.11
C ARG A 457 13.47 -1.34 34.57
N SER A 458 13.07 -2.51 35.06
CA SER A 458 13.37 -2.98 36.41
C SER A 458 14.67 -3.78 36.45
#